data_8d62fe7ab4d0f5cfbc2e38791e5d0b64
#
_entry.id   8d62fe7ab4d0f5cfbc2e38791e5d0b64
#
_cell.length_a   1.000
_cell.length_b   1.000
_cell.length_c   1.000
_cell.angle_alpha   90.00
_cell.angle_beta   90.00
_cell.angle_gamma   90.00
#
_symmetry.space_group_name_H-M   'P 1'
#
loop_
_entity.id
_entity.type
_entity.pdbx_description
1 polymer ?
#
loop_
_entity_poly.entity_id
_entity_poly.type
_entity_poly.pdbx_seq_one_letter_code
_entity_poly.pdbx_strand_id
1 'polypeptide(L)'
;STLSLPHALPICKPTLVEHGFRLPSALDNRPMKFEEFEKTINQIIYVSATPGEYELQKTKGVVIEQIIRPTGLIDPDIVLRKTKGQIDDLIGEIREVISRDERVLVTTLTKRMAEDLTDYLKGVNIKAEYMHSDIDTIKRVQILRGLRMKAFDVLVGINLLREGLDLPEVSLVAVLDADKEGFLRSKSSLMQVSGRAARNKIGRASCRERV
;
A
#
# COMPACT_ATOMS: atom_id res chain seq x y z
N SER A 1 -6.37 24.38 9.85
CA SER A 1 -6.09 24.86 11.21
C SER A 1 -5.15 23.87 11.88
N THR A 2 -3.87 24.21 11.87
CA THR A 2 -2.80 23.51 12.58
C THR A 2 -3.01 23.71 14.07
N LEU A 3 -3.51 22.71 14.75
CA LEU A 3 -3.39 22.63 16.20
C LEU A 3 -1.90 22.37 16.52
N SER A 4 -1.15 23.43 16.70
CA SER A 4 0.14 23.36 17.36
C SER A 4 -0.14 22.94 18.80
N LEU A 5 0.37 21.80 19.21
CA LEU A 5 0.48 21.38 20.60
C LEU A 5 1.90 21.77 21.11
N PRO A 6 2.17 23.04 21.44
CA PRO A 6 3.52 23.45 21.81
C PRO A 6 3.87 23.20 23.28
N HIS A 7 2.95 22.79 24.13
CA HIS A 7 3.16 22.81 25.57
C HIS A 7 3.10 21.48 26.32
N ALA A 8 2.64 20.38 25.70
CA ALA A 8 2.55 19.09 26.39
C ALA A 8 3.85 18.26 26.35
N LEU A 9 4.68 18.44 25.34
CA LEU A 9 5.92 17.66 25.15
C LEU A 9 7.10 18.02 26.08
N PRO A 10 7.33 19.27 26.46
CA PRO A 10 8.44 19.60 27.36
C PRO A 10 8.28 19.09 28.79
N ILE A 11 7.04 18.99 29.27
CA ILE A 11 6.75 18.61 30.66
C ILE A 11 6.98 17.12 30.91
N CYS A 12 6.64 16.27 29.94
CA CYS A 12 6.79 14.82 30.10
C CYS A 12 8.25 14.33 29.97
N LYS A 13 9.08 14.98 29.18
CA LYS A 13 10.47 14.55 28.96
C LYS A 13 11.34 14.70 30.21
N PRO A 14 11.37 15.86 30.89
CA PRO A 14 12.13 16.02 32.13
C PRO A 14 11.74 15.00 33.20
N THR A 15 10.45 14.83 33.43
CA THR A 15 9.91 13.87 34.40
C THR A 15 10.34 12.44 34.11
N LEU A 16 10.30 12.00 32.84
CA LEU A 16 10.73 10.67 32.46
C LEU A 16 12.24 10.45 32.60
N VAL A 17 13.05 11.50 32.41
CA VAL A 17 14.50 11.45 32.64
C VAL A 17 14.79 11.42 34.14
N GLU A 18 14.13 12.25 34.93
CA GLU A 18 14.29 12.34 36.39
C GLU A 18 13.95 11.02 37.07
N HIS A 19 12.95 10.30 36.60
CA HIS A 19 12.56 8.98 37.10
C HIS A 19 13.29 7.80 36.43
N GLY A 20 14.30 8.04 35.59
CA GLY A 20 15.12 7.01 34.96
C GLY A 20 14.45 6.22 33.82
N PHE A 21 13.27 6.63 33.35
CA PHE A 21 12.57 5.99 32.21
C PHE A 21 13.15 6.41 30.87
N ARG A 22 13.95 7.46 30.82
CA ARG A 22 14.66 7.94 29.62
C ARG A 22 16.06 8.42 29.97
N LEU A 23 16.97 8.33 29.00
CA LEU A 23 18.32 8.85 29.12
C LEU A 23 18.30 10.39 29.15
N PRO A 24 19.28 11.04 29.80
CA PRO A 24 19.41 12.50 29.84
C PRO A 24 19.42 13.17 28.46
N SER A 25 20.01 12.50 27.45
CA SER A 25 20.02 12.95 26.05
C SER A 25 18.62 13.08 25.42
N ALA A 26 17.59 12.52 26.02
CA ALA A 26 16.22 12.69 25.55
C ALA A 26 15.69 14.13 25.74
N LEU A 27 16.31 14.93 26.61
CA LEU A 27 15.98 16.34 26.80
C LEU A 27 16.31 17.17 25.55
N ASP A 28 17.42 16.84 24.89
CA ASP A 28 17.90 17.53 23.69
C ASP A 28 17.22 17.02 22.41
N ASN A 29 16.47 15.91 22.49
CA ASN A 29 15.79 15.30 21.35
C ASN A 29 14.51 16.06 21.02
N ARG A 30 14.58 16.98 20.06
CA ARG A 30 13.45 17.65 19.44
C ARG A 30 13.29 17.23 17.98
N PRO A 31 12.08 17.30 17.40
CA PRO A 31 11.91 17.14 15.97
C PRO A 31 12.78 18.13 15.20
N MET A 32 13.61 17.63 14.29
CA MET A 32 14.44 18.44 13.41
C MET A 32 13.54 19.05 12.31
N LYS A 33 13.73 20.34 12.02
CA LYS A 33 13.09 20.97 10.86
C LYS A 33 13.75 20.48 9.57
N PHE A 34 13.01 20.50 8.48
CA PHE A 34 13.51 20.03 7.18
C PHE A 34 14.77 20.79 6.73
N GLU A 35 14.80 22.12 6.93
CA GLU A 35 15.97 22.95 6.58
C GLU A 35 17.22 22.63 7.42
N GLU A 36 17.03 22.20 8.66
CA GLU A 36 18.13 21.74 9.52
C GLU A 36 18.66 20.39 9.06
N PHE A 37 17.74 19.49 8.68
CA PHE A 37 18.07 18.20 8.10
C PHE A 37 18.88 18.39 6.80
N GLU A 38 18.45 19.24 5.89
CA GLU A 38 19.18 19.52 4.65
C GLU A 38 20.63 20.02 4.89
N LYS A 39 20.84 20.83 5.93
CA LYS A 39 22.17 21.37 6.27
C LYS A 39 23.11 20.31 6.84
N THR A 40 22.59 19.23 7.40
CA THR A 40 23.41 18.14 7.97
C THR A 40 23.85 17.12 6.93
N ILE A 41 23.27 17.15 5.72
CA ILE A 41 23.54 16.18 4.67
C ILE A 41 24.65 16.69 3.75
N ASN A 42 25.74 15.92 3.64
CA ASN A 42 26.80 16.20 2.67
C ASN A 42 26.52 15.58 1.31
N GLN A 43 26.02 14.33 1.29
CA GLN A 43 25.68 13.59 0.08
C GLN A 43 24.39 12.80 0.32
N ILE A 44 23.53 12.72 -0.69
CA ILE A 44 22.28 11.99 -0.64
C ILE A 44 22.05 11.21 -1.91
N ILE A 45 21.58 9.97 -1.77
CA ILE A 45 21.13 9.14 -2.87
C ILE A 45 19.65 8.97 -2.73
N TYR A 46 18.89 9.44 -3.71
CA TYR A 46 17.45 9.25 -3.78
C TYR A 46 17.14 7.95 -4.50
N VAL A 47 16.33 7.10 -3.89
CA VAL A 47 15.86 5.83 -4.49
C VAL A 47 14.35 5.84 -4.51
N SER A 48 13.76 5.83 -5.69
CA SER A 48 12.32 5.86 -5.88
C SER A 48 11.94 5.25 -7.23
N ALA A 49 10.81 4.53 -7.26
CA ALA A 49 10.18 4.11 -8.52
C ALA A 49 9.44 5.27 -9.21
N THR A 50 9.07 6.30 -8.45
CA THR A 50 8.31 7.48 -8.89
C THR A 50 8.91 8.72 -8.24
N PRO A 51 10.07 9.23 -8.74
CA PRO A 51 10.71 10.40 -8.15
C PRO A 51 9.75 11.61 -8.19
N GLY A 52 9.73 12.36 -7.09
CA GLY A 52 8.94 13.57 -6.94
C GLY A 52 9.67 14.82 -7.47
N GLU A 53 8.97 15.95 -7.44
CA GLU A 53 9.56 17.23 -7.89
C GLU A 53 10.79 17.64 -7.09
N TYR A 54 10.78 17.39 -5.78
CA TYR A 54 11.89 17.72 -4.88
C TYR A 54 13.18 17.00 -5.29
N GLU A 55 13.13 15.69 -5.50
CA GLU A 55 14.27 14.88 -5.90
C GLU A 55 14.78 15.32 -7.29
N LEU A 56 13.88 15.55 -8.24
CA LEU A 56 14.23 16.00 -9.58
C LEU A 56 14.88 17.39 -9.56
N GLN A 57 14.41 18.31 -8.73
CA GLN A 57 15.05 19.61 -8.57
C GLN A 57 16.45 19.50 -7.96
N LYS A 58 16.64 18.69 -6.91
CA LYS A 58 17.93 18.48 -6.26
C LYS A 58 18.95 17.79 -7.17
N THR A 59 18.54 16.86 -8.01
CA THR A 59 19.39 16.15 -8.98
C THR A 59 19.53 16.89 -10.32
N LYS A 60 18.93 18.08 -10.47
CA LYS A 60 18.86 18.85 -11.72
C LYS A 60 18.32 18.01 -12.91
N GLY A 61 17.37 17.13 -12.62
CA GLY A 61 16.76 16.23 -13.59
C GLY A 61 17.62 15.03 -13.98
N VAL A 62 18.78 14.84 -13.38
CA VAL A 62 19.61 13.65 -13.64
C VAL A 62 19.04 12.46 -12.90
N VAL A 63 18.61 11.44 -13.65
CA VAL A 63 18.05 10.19 -13.11
C VAL A 63 18.82 9.01 -13.71
N ILE A 64 19.24 8.09 -12.86
CA ILE A 64 19.80 6.81 -13.29
C ILE A 64 18.67 5.79 -13.29
N GLU A 65 18.33 5.30 -14.48
CA GLU A 65 17.25 4.33 -14.64
C GLU A 65 17.78 2.90 -14.50
N GLN A 66 17.17 2.10 -13.63
CA GLN A 66 17.40 0.68 -13.54
C GLN A 66 16.19 -0.07 -14.10
N ILE A 67 16.25 -0.38 -15.40
CA ILE A 67 15.14 -0.99 -16.16
C ILE A 67 15.22 -2.52 -16.11
N ILE A 68 16.42 -3.08 -15.96
CA ILE A 68 16.62 -4.53 -16.02
C ILE A 68 16.14 -5.20 -14.73
N ARG A 69 15.25 -6.19 -14.88
CA ARG A 69 14.84 -7.11 -13.82
C ARG A 69 15.52 -8.46 -14.02
N PRO A 70 16.59 -8.77 -13.29
CA PRO A 70 17.32 -10.03 -13.45
C PRO A 70 16.50 -11.27 -13.04
N THR A 71 15.38 -11.09 -12.35
CA THR A 71 14.48 -12.16 -11.90
C THR A 71 13.66 -12.80 -13.02
N GLY A 72 13.65 -12.22 -14.22
CA GLY A 72 12.80 -12.68 -15.34
C GLY A 72 11.30 -12.42 -15.15
N LEU A 73 10.91 -11.74 -14.06
CA LEU A 73 9.52 -11.32 -13.84
C LEU A 73 9.21 -10.09 -14.68
N ILE A 74 8.16 -10.17 -15.48
CA ILE A 74 7.65 -9.06 -16.29
C ILE A 74 6.65 -8.20 -15.50
N ASP A 75 6.33 -7.02 -16.05
CA ASP A 75 5.22 -6.24 -15.49
C ASP A 75 3.89 -6.97 -15.70
N PRO A 76 2.92 -6.81 -14.77
CA PRO A 76 1.64 -7.47 -14.91
C PRO A 76 0.85 -6.92 -16.09
N ASP A 77 0.11 -7.78 -16.77
CA ASP A 77 -0.84 -7.35 -17.78
C ASP A 77 -1.94 -6.49 -17.14
N ILE A 78 -2.17 -5.30 -17.67
CA ILE A 78 -3.22 -4.39 -17.21
C ILE A 78 -4.45 -4.54 -18.10
N VAL A 79 -5.54 -5.02 -17.51
CA VAL A 79 -6.82 -5.20 -18.21
C VAL A 79 -7.82 -4.17 -17.70
N LEU A 80 -8.40 -3.40 -18.63
CA LEU A 80 -9.48 -2.47 -18.33
C LEU A 80 -10.83 -3.17 -18.44
N ARG A 81 -11.70 -2.98 -17.46
CA ARG A 81 -13.02 -3.58 -17.35
C ARG A 81 -14.08 -2.50 -17.08
N LYS A 82 -15.31 -2.75 -17.50
CA LYS A 82 -16.44 -1.82 -17.25
C LYS A 82 -16.85 -1.87 -15.78
N THR A 83 -17.23 -0.71 -15.23
CA THR A 83 -17.78 -0.62 -13.87
C THR A 83 -19.16 -1.29 -13.75
N LYS A 84 -19.97 -1.28 -14.82
CA LYS A 84 -21.27 -1.94 -14.80
C LYS A 84 -21.12 -3.46 -14.69
N GLY A 85 -21.68 -4.06 -13.63
CA GLY A 85 -21.54 -5.49 -13.35
C GLY A 85 -20.15 -5.89 -12.80
N GLN A 86 -19.38 -4.92 -12.30
CA GLN A 86 -18.00 -5.11 -11.89
C GLN A 86 -17.81 -6.19 -10.80
N ILE A 87 -18.80 -6.39 -9.95
CA ILE A 87 -18.70 -7.35 -8.84
C ILE A 87 -18.87 -8.79 -9.37
N ASP A 88 -19.83 -9.02 -10.25
CA ASP A 88 -20.04 -10.34 -10.85
C ASP A 88 -18.85 -10.76 -11.73
N ASP A 89 -18.33 -9.83 -12.52
CA ASP A 89 -17.13 -10.03 -13.33
C ASP A 89 -15.90 -10.31 -12.42
N LEU A 90 -15.75 -9.56 -11.32
CA LEU A 90 -14.70 -9.78 -10.35
C LEU A 90 -14.78 -11.19 -9.71
N ILE A 91 -15.97 -11.65 -9.37
CA ILE A 91 -16.17 -13.00 -8.81
C ILE A 91 -15.73 -14.06 -9.80
N GLY A 92 -16.03 -13.88 -11.09
CA GLY A 92 -15.55 -14.77 -12.15
C GLY A 92 -14.02 -14.86 -12.17
N GLU A 93 -13.33 -13.71 -12.18
CA GLU A 93 -11.86 -13.65 -12.15
C GLU A 93 -11.28 -14.24 -10.84
N ILE A 94 -11.90 -13.97 -9.69
CA ILE A 94 -11.48 -14.54 -8.39
C ILE A 94 -11.54 -16.08 -8.42
N ARG A 95 -12.63 -16.65 -8.90
CA ARG A 95 -12.81 -18.10 -8.98
C ARG A 95 -11.78 -18.76 -9.90
N GLU A 96 -11.45 -18.13 -11.01
CA GLU A 96 -10.40 -18.57 -11.93
C GLU A 96 -9.02 -18.59 -11.22
N VAL A 97 -8.69 -17.54 -10.46
CA VAL A 97 -7.43 -17.45 -9.70
C VAL A 97 -7.37 -18.49 -8.58
N ILE A 98 -8.46 -18.65 -7.83
CA ILE A 98 -8.55 -19.65 -6.75
C ILE A 98 -8.36 -21.09 -7.31
N SER A 99 -8.89 -21.37 -8.51
CA SER A 99 -8.74 -22.69 -9.14
C SER A 99 -7.28 -23.04 -9.45
N ARG A 100 -6.40 -22.03 -9.58
CA ARG A 100 -4.94 -22.17 -9.75
C ARG A 100 -4.18 -22.14 -8.43
N ASP A 101 -4.89 -22.14 -7.28
CA ASP A 101 -4.31 -22.05 -5.94
C ASP A 101 -3.52 -20.74 -5.68
N GLU A 102 -3.90 -19.67 -6.36
CA GLU A 102 -3.32 -18.33 -6.26
C GLU A 102 -4.20 -17.39 -5.43
N ARG A 103 -3.70 -16.18 -5.14
CA ARG A 103 -4.35 -15.20 -4.27
C ARG A 103 -4.71 -13.92 -5.01
N VAL A 104 -5.72 -13.24 -4.49
CA VAL A 104 -6.26 -12.01 -5.08
C VAL A 104 -6.16 -10.87 -4.08
N LEU A 105 -5.70 -9.71 -4.54
CA LEU A 105 -5.85 -8.44 -3.85
C LEU A 105 -6.94 -7.61 -4.52
N VAL A 106 -7.85 -7.06 -3.73
CA VAL A 106 -8.89 -6.14 -4.23
C VAL A 106 -8.74 -4.80 -3.53
N THR A 107 -8.63 -3.72 -4.29
CA THR A 107 -8.59 -2.37 -3.73
C THR A 107 -9.90 -1.64 -3.93
N THR A 108 -10.42 -1.08 -2.83
CA THR A 108 -11.62 -0.25 -2.78
C THR A 108 -11.28 1.19 -2.41
N LEU A 109 -12.24 2.10 -2.52
CA LEU A 109 -12.06 3.51 -2.17
C LEU A 109 -12.31 3.81 -0.70
N THR A 110 -13.22 3.07 -0.06
CA THR A 110 -13.65 3.34 1.31
C THR A 110 -13.61 2.09 2.18
N LYS A 111 -13.55 2.29 3.50
CA LYS A 111 -13.59 1.21 4.50
C LYS A 111 -14.89 0.41 4.38
N ARG A 112 -16.01 1.12 4.31
CA ARG A 112 -17.33 0.50 4.17
C ARG A 112 -17.42 -0.39 2.93
N MET A 113 -16.92 0.08 1.77
CA MET A 113 -16.87 -0.75 0.55
C MET A 113 -16.01 -2.00 0.76
N ALA A 114 -14.91 -1.92 1.51
CA ALA A 114 -14.06 -3.08 1.76
C ALA A 114 -14.80 -4.11 2.63
N GLU A 115 -15.48 -3.64 3.68
CA GLU A 115 -16.27 -4.48 4.58
C GLU A 115 -17.45 -5.12 3.85
N ASP A 116 -18.30 -4.31 3.19
CA ASP A 116 -19.48 -4.78 2.44
C ASP A 116 -19.09 -5.79 1.35
N LEU A 117 -18.00 -5.53 0.60
CA LEU A 117 -17.51 -6.45 -0.41
C LEU A 117 -16.99 -7.76 0.21
N THR A 118 -16.29 -7.68 1.33
CA THR A 118 -15.79 -8.89 2.01
C THR A 118 -16.94 -9.77 2.48
N ASP A 119 -17.97 -9.17 3.06
CA ASP A 119 -19.15 -9.90 3.52
C ASP A 119 -19.93 -10.51 2.34
N TYR A 120 -20.04 -9.78 1.24
CA TYR A 120 -20.65 -10.31 0.02
C TYR A 120 -19.86 -11.50 -0.54
N LEU A 121 -18.52 -11.41 -0.62
CA LEU A 121 -17.66 -12.52 -1.07
C LEU A 121 -17.81 -13.76 -0.18
N LYS A 122 -17.85 -13.57 1.15
CA LYS A 122 -18.12 -14.66 2.10
C LYS A 122 -19.51 -15.30 1.87
N GLY A 123 -20.51 -14.49 1.54
CA GLY A 123 -21.88 -14.94 1.22
C GLY A 123 -21.94 -15.82 -0.04
N VAL A 124 -21.03 -15.65 -0.99
CA VAL A 124 -20.92 -16.49 -2.20
C VAL A 124 -19.83 -17.59 -2.10
N ASN A 125 -19.47 -17.98 -0.86
CA ASN A 125 -18.51 -19.01 -0.51
C ASN A 125 -17.06 -18.75 -0.98
N ILE A 126 -16.65 -17.49 -1.05
CA ILE A 126 -15.26 -17.10 -1.29
C ILE A 126 -14.65 -16.70 0.07
N LYS A 127 -13.53 -17.31 0.45
CA LYS A 127 -12.81 -16.98 1.66
C LYS A 127 -12.11 -15.63 1.48
N ALA A 128 -12.66 -14.59 2.08
CA ALA A 128 -12.14 -13.23 1.98
C ALA A 128 -11.89 -12.62 3.36
N GLU A 129 -10.93 -11.71 3.44
CA GLU A 129 -10.68 -10.90 4.62
C GLU A 129 -10.43 -9.45 4.18
N TYR A 130 -10.65 -8.47 5.06
CA TYR A 130 -10.40 -7.07 4.74
C TYR A 130 -9.30 -6.47 5.61
N MET A 131 -8.68 -5.42 5.08
CA MET A 131 -7.62 -4.68 5.77
C MET A 131 -7.72 -3.18 5.51
N HIS A 132 -7.78 -2.37 6.58
CA HIS A 132 -7.76 -0.91 6.51
C HIS A 132 -6.90 -0.29 7.63
N SER A 133 -6.81 1.06 7.68
CA SER A 133 -5.92 1.79 8.58
C SER A 133 -6.17 1.55 10.08
N ASP A 134 -7.40 1.24 10.45
CA ASP A 134 -7.81 1.13 11.86
C ASP A 134 -7.53 -0.25 12.45
N ILE A 135 -7.03 -1.18 11.61
CA ILE A 135 -6.63 -2.51 12.07
C ILE A 135 -5.28 -2.40 12.79
N ASP A 136 -5.24 -2.91 14.01
CA ASP A 136 -4.04 -3.00 14.83
C ASP A 136 -2.89 -3.73 14.09
N THR A 137 -1.66 -3.29 14.38
CA THR A 137 -0.44 -3.81 13.74
C THR A 137 -0.30 -5.32 13.88
N ILE A 138 -0.62 -5.88 15.05
CA ILE A 138 -0.52 -7.33 15.28
C ILE A 138 -1.52 -8.08 14.40
N LYS A 139 -2.77 -7.61 14.36
CA LYS A 139 -3.82 -8.19 13.53
C LYS A 139 -3.48 -8.08 12.04
N ARG A 140 -2.87 -6.96 11.61
CA ARG A 140 -2.37 -6.79 10.25
C ARG A 140 -1.37 -7.87 9.86
N VAL A 141 -0.39 -8.16 10.73
CA VAL A 141 0.60 -9.23 10.49
C VAL A 141 -0.08 -10.59 10.42
N GLN A 142 -1.08 -10.85 11.29
CA GLN A 142 -1.85 -12.10 11.27
C GLN A 142 -2.65 -12.26 9.97
N ILE A 143 -3.29 -11.21 9.46
CA ILE A 143 -4.02 -11.22 8.18
C ILE A 143 -3.05 -11.54 7.04
N LEU A 144 -1.91 -10.86 6.94
CA LEU A 144 -0.93 -11.11 5.89
C LEU A 144 -0.36 -12.54 5.95
N ARG A 145 -0.10 -13.04 7.16
CA ARG A 145 0.30 -14.43 7.35
C ARG A 145 -0.82 -15.40 6.95
N GLY A 146 -2.08 -15.09 7.28
CA GLY A 146 -3.24 -15.88 6.89
C GLY A 146 -3.38 -16.02 5.38
N LEU A 147 -3.16 -14.92 4.62
CA LEU A 147 -3.15 -14.96 3.16
C LEU A 147 -2.08 -15.91 2.61
N ARG A 148 -0.85 -15.84 3.13
CA ARG A 148 0.25 -16.73 2.75
C ARG A 148 -0.01 -18.18 3.13
N MET A 149 -0.60 -18.41 4.31
CA MET A 149 -0.93 -19.76 4.82
C MET A 149 -2.22 -20.31 4.22
N LYS A 150 -2.82 -19.64 3.25
CA LYS A 150 -4.05 -20.06 2.56
C LYS A 150 -5.28 -20.17 3.48
N ALA A 151 -5.32 -19.40 4.56
CA ALA A 151 -6.49 -19.34 5.43
C ALA A 151 -7.69 -18.69 4.71
N PHE A 152 -7.39 -17.78 3.78
CA PHE A 152 -8.36 -17.16 2.87
C PHE A 152 -7.68 -16.84 1.52
N ASP A 153 -8.50 -16.57 0.49
CA ASP A 153 -8.04 -16.46 -0.90
C ASP A 153 -8.00 -15.02 -1.40
N VAL A 154 -8.83 -14.15 -0.83
CA VAL A 154 -9.00 -12.75 -1.25
C VAL A 154 -8.72 -11.80 -0.10
N LEU A 155 -7.86 -10.85 -0.31
CA LEU A 155 -7.64 -9.73 0.61
C LEU A 155 -8.21 -8.45 0.01
N VAL A 156 -9.22 -7.88 0.66
CA VAL A 156 -9.83 -6.60 0.27
C VAL A 156 -9.22 -5.49 1.12
N GLY A 157 -8.80 -4.40 0.49
CA GLY A 157 -8.21 -3.30 1.26
C GLY A 157 -8.33 -1.96 0.57
N ILE A 158 -8.05 -0.93 1.34
CA ILE A 158 -7.86 0.42 0.86
C ILE A 158 -6.34 0.61 0.70
N ASN A 159 -5.88 1.77 0.54
CA ASN A 159 -4.50 2.24 0.36
C ASN A 159 -3.36 1.45 1.04
N LEU A 160 -3.65 0.62 2.03
CA LEU A 160 -2.65 -0.18 2.77
C LEU A 160 -1.93 -1.22 1.91
N LEU A 161 -2.44 -1.49 0.74
CA LEU A 161 -1.83 -2.41 -0.22
C LEU A 161 -0.71 -1.76 -1.06
N ARG A 162 -0.42 -0.46 -0.85
CA ARG A 162 0.58 0.28 -1.63
C ARG A 162 2.02 0.00 -1.23
N GLU A 163 2.32 -0.12 0.07
CA GLU A 163 3.70 -0.18 0.57
C GLU A 163 4.00 -1.45 1.38
N GLY A 164 5.24 -1.91 1.27
CA GLY A 164 5.80 -2.93 2.17
C GLY A 164 5.25 -4.34 2.04
N LEU A 165 4.43 -4.65 1.03
CA LEU A 165 3.89 -5.99 0.83
C LEU A 165 4.63 -6.70 -0.30
N ASP A 166 5.27 -7.80 0.02
CA ASP A 166 5.84 -8.75 -0.94
C ASP A 166 5.05 -10.06 -0.84
N LEU A 167 4.15 -10.26 -1.80
CA LEU A 167 3.20 -11.37 -1.82
C LEU A 167 3.29 -12.08 -3.18
N PRO A 168 4.26 -12.99 -3.35
CA PRO A 168 4.44 -13.72 -4.62
C PRO A 168 3.27 -14.65 -4.95
N GLU A 169 2.45 -14.97 -3.96
CA GLU A 169 1.25 -15.80 -4.12
C GLU A 169 0.10 -15.06 -4.84
N VAL A 170 0.19 -13.73 -4.92
CA VAL A 170 -0.84 -12.88 -5.55
C VAL A 170 -0.60 -12.80 -7.04
N SER A 171 -1.53 -13.33 -7.82
CA SER A 171 -1.52 -13.26 -9.28
C SER A 171 -2.51 -12.25 -9.86
N LEU A 172 -3.54 -11.88 -9.10
CA LEU A 172 -4.52 -10.88 -9.53
C LEU A 172 -4.60 -9.72 -8.54
N VAL A 173 -4.49 -8.52 -9.07
CA VAL A 173 -4.81 -7.28 -8.34
C VAL A 173 -6.00 -6.61 -9.04
N ALA A 174 -7.13 -6.54 -8.36
CA ALA A 174 -8.33 -5.87 -8.86
C ALA A 174 -8.46 -4.46 -8.26
N VAL A 175 -8.62 -3.47 -9.11
CA VAL A 175 -8.83 -2.07 -8.71
C VAL A 175 -10.25 -1.67 -9.06
N LEU A 176 -11.09 -1.50 -8.04
CA LEU A 176 -12.46 -1.04 -8.24
C LEU A 176 -12.51 0.48 -8.35
N ASP A 177 -13.42 0.98 -9.21
CA ASP A 177 -13.59 2.41 -9.43
C ASP A 177 -12.26 3.14 -9.73
N ALA A 178 -11.49 2.60 -10.66
CA ALA A 178 -10.17 3.13 -11.02
C ALA A 178 -10.23 4.53 -11.65
N ASP A 179 -11.38 4.89 -12.25
CA ASP A 179 -11.68 6.17 -12.86
C ASP A 179 -11.97 7.31 -11.88
N LYS A 180 -12.21 7.00 -10.62
CA LYS A 180 -12.45 8.04 -9.62
C LYS A 180 -11.13 8.69 -9.22
N GLU A 181 -10.79 9.80 -9.86
CA GLU A 181 -9.59 10.58 -9.54
C GLU A 181 -9.53 11.00 -8.08
N GLY A 182 -8.31 11.08 -7.55
CA GLY A 182 -8.03 11.51 -6.20
C GLY A 182 -6.69 10.97 -5.70
N PHE A 183 -6.34 11.32 -4.48
CA PHE A 183 -5.09 10.90 -3.84
C PHE A 183 -4.86 9.37 -3.87
N LEU A 184 -5.93 8.59 -3.79
CA LEU A 184 -5.87 7.12 -3.79
C LEU A 184 -5.83 6.49 -5.20
N ARG A 185 -6.08 7.28 -6.24
CA ARG A 185 -6.20 6.85 -7.65
C ARG A 185 -5.35 7.70 -8.60
N SER A 186 -4.26 8.29 -8.09
CA SER A 186 -3.25 8.92 -8.94
C SER A 186 -2.54 7.88 -9.81
N LYS A 187 -1.96 8.29 -10.91
CA LYS A 187 -1.14 7.43 -11.80
C LYS A 187 -0.10 6.63 -10.99
N SER A 188 0.64 7.29 -10.10
CA SER A 188 1.63 6.68 -9.21
C SER A 188 1.02 5.63 -8.30
N SER A 189 -0.16 5.92 -7.71
CA SER A 189 -0.87 4.96 -6.85
C SER A 189 -1.31 3.72 -7.60
N LEU A 190 -1.86 3.89 -8.80
CA LEU A 190 -2.30 2.76 -9.64
C LEU A 190 -1.12 1.90 -10.08
N MET A 191 0.00 2.51 -10.48
CA MET A 191 1.23 1.78 -10.82
C MET A 191 1.75 0.97 -9.64
N GLN A 192 1.79 1.54 -8.43
CA GLN A 192 2.26 0.84 -7.24
C GLN A 192 1.34 -0.33 -6.85
N VAL A 193 0.04 -0.14 -6.95
CA VAL A 193 -0.95 -1.19 -6.63
C VAL A 193 -0.87 -2.31 -7.67
N SER A 194 -0.90 -2.01 -8.95
CA SER A 194 -0.81 -2.98 -10.05
C SER A 194 0.51 -3.77 -9.99
N GLY A 195 1.61 -3.11 -9.64
CA GLY A 195 2.92 -3.71 -9.47
C GLY A 195 3.00 -4.79 -8.38
N ARG A 196 1.97 -4.94 -7.54
CA ARG A 196 1.90 -6.08 -6.58
C ARG A 196 1.74 -7.42 -7.29
N ALA A 197 1.04 -7.46 -8.44
CA ALA A 197 0.94 -8.66 -9.25
C ALA A 197 2.25 -8.99 -10.01
N ALA A 198 3.18 -8.06 -10.13
CA ALA A 198 4.48 -8.27 -10.80
C ALA A 198 5.42 -9.24 -10.07
N ARG A 199 5.06 -9.71 -8.89
CA ARG A 199 5.80 -10.73 -8.14
C ARG A 199 5.43 -12.16 -8.55
N ASN A 200 4.34 -12.31 -9.29
CA ASN A 200 3.90 -13.58 -9.86
C ASN A 200 4.25 -13.66 -11.35
N LYS A 201 4.59 -14.86 -11.85
CA LYS A 201 4.97 -15.06 -13.26
C LYS A 201 3.82 -14.78 -14.24
N ILE A 202 2.59 -14.97 -13.80
CA ILE A 202 1.35 -14.71 -14.57
C ILE A 202 0.51 -13.60 -13.93
N GLY A 203 1.19 -12.62 -13.31
CA GLY A 203 0.52 -11.52 -12.63
C GLY A 203 -0.32 -10.66 -13.57
N ARG A 204 -1.55 -10.34 -13.16
CA ARG A 204 -2.49 -9.48 -13.88
C ARG A 204 -3.08 -8.42 -12.96
N ALA A 205 -3.24 -7.23 -13.49
CA ALA A 205 -3.99 -6.16 -12.82
C ALA A 205 -5.27 -5.87 -13.62
N SER A 206 -6.42 -5.94 -12.95
CA SER A 206 -7.73 -5.65 -13.53
C SER A 206 -8.25 -4.33 -12.96
N CYS A 207 -8.31 -3.30 -13.80
CA CYS A 207 -8.79 -1.97 -13.45
C CYS A 207 -10.21 -1.77 -13.97
N ARG A 208 -11.14 -1.38 -13.11
CA ARG A 208 -12.55 -1.16 -13.47
C ARG A 208 -12.84 0.32 -13.51
N GLU A 209 -13.26 0.78 -14.69
CA GLU A 209 -13.53 2.18 -14.98
C GLU A 209 -14.84 2.37 -15.75
N ARG A 210 -15.36 3.60 -15.72
CA ARG A 210 -16.51 3.96 -16.57
C ARG A 210 -16.01 4.21 -17.99
N VAL A 211 -16.51 3.43 -18.91
CA VAL A 211 -16.29 3.59 -20.35
C VAL A 211 -17.53 4.22 -20.97
#